data_487e12a9e2e7b9a43ebd8aed418526f7
#
_entry.id   487e12a9e2e7b9a43ebd8aed418526f7
#
_cell.length_a   1.000
_cell.length_b   1.000
_cell.length_c   1.000
_cell.angle_alpha   90.00
_cell.angle_beta   90.00
_cell.angle_gamma   90.00
#
_symmetry.space_group_name_H-M   'P 1'
#
loop_
_entity.id
_entity.type
_entity.pdbx_description
1 polymer ?
#
loop_
_entity_poly.entity_id
_entity_poly.type
_entity_poly.pdbx_seq_one_letter_code
_entity_poly.pdbx_strand_id
1 'polypeptide(L)'
;MAGYDDFGGVSKILHKCQFEQDDYDLYYYEPKVSGYERDAGLDSMKDVMMNRMREDSGEATGLNTEERFAPRPVKNHHPTLKPISLNERVLKLFKTPNPQKICYPFAGSGSEIIGGIKAGFDDWVACELNPEYVEIAHKRIEYWKNAMSTQTTIFDFL
;
A
#
# COMPACT_ATOMS: atom_id res chain seq x y z
N MET A 1 -44.65 12.36 -10.18
CA MET A 1 -43.46 12.34 -9.32
C MET A 1 -43.27 10.90 -8.89
N ALA A 2 -42.29 10.22 -9.46
CA ALA A 2 -41.94 8.88 -9.04
C ALA A 2 -41.16 8.99 -7.71
N GLY A 3 -41.77 8.51 -6.62
CA GLY A 3 -41.09 8.42 -5.35
C GLY A 3 -39.92 7.42 -5.44
N TYR A 4 -38.76 7.85 -5.09
CA TYR A 4 -37.64 6.95 -4.84
C TYR A 4 -37.94 6.19 -3.54
N ASP A 5 -38.59 5.03 -3.66
CA ASP A 5 -38.66 4.03 -2.59
C ASP A 5 -37.32 3.27 -2.53
N ASP A 6 -36.27 3.98 -2.18
CA ASP A 6 -34.98 3.34 -1.93
C ASP A 6 -34.82 3.02 -0.45
N PHE A 7 -35.45 1.94 -0.01
CA PHE A 7 -35.25 1.32 1.30
C PHE A 7 -34.00 0.43 1.31
N GLY A 8 -32.94 0.83 0.63
CA GLY A 8 -31.70 0.11 0.64
C GLY A 8 -30.61 0.89 1.35
N GLY A 9 -30.39 0.63 2.63
CA GLY A 9 -29.25 1.19 3.35
C GLY A 9 -27.90 0.82 2.72
N VAL A 10 -26.84 1.35 3.29
CA VAL A 10 -25.42 1.11 2.94
C VAL A 10 -25.10 -0.38 2.68
N SER A 11 -25.86 -1.31 3.26
CA SER A 11 -25.77 -2.75 3.03
C SER A 11 -25.95 -3.18 1.58
N LYS A 12 -26.70 -2.46 0.75
CA LYS A 12 -26.83 -2.79 -0.69
C LYS A 12 -25.56 -2.52 -1.47
N ILE A 13 -24.77 -1.55 -1.06
CA ILE A 13 -23.46 -1.26 -1.68
C ILE A 13 -22.45 -2.28 -1.20
N LEU A 14 -22.44 -2.61 0.08
CA LEU A 14 -21.53 -3.58 0.67
C LEU A 14 -21.73 -5.01 0.15
N HIS A 15 -22.97 -5.43 -0.16
CA HIS A 15 -23.25 -6.76 -0.72
C HIS A 15 -22.65 -6.99 -2.13
N LYS A 16 -22.25 -5.94 -2.83
CA LYS A 16 -21.66 -6.03 -4.17
C LYS A 16 -20.13 -6.05 -4.15
N CYS A 17 -19.53 -5.73 -3.01
CA CYS A 17 -18.08 -5.81 -2.83
C CYS A 17 -17.76 -7.18 -2.23
N GLN A 18 -16.82 -7.90 -2.83
CA GLN A 18 -16.30 -9.14 -2.24
C GLN A 18 -15.34 -8.73 -1.10
N PHE A 19 -15.88 -8.64 0.09
CA PHE A 19 -15.08 -8.45 1.31
C PHE A 19 -14.82 -9.80 1.96
N GLU A 20 -13.61 -10.01 2.40
CA GLU A 20 -13.27 -11.11 3.28
C GLU A 20 -13.68 -10.79 4.72
N GLN A 21 -13.72 -11.82 5.60
CA GLN A 21 -14.17 -11.64 6.98
C GLN A 21 -13.39 -10.54 7.71
N ASP A 22 -12.09 -10.47 7.47
CA ASP A 22 -11.18 -9.50 8.10
C ASP A 22 -11.40 -8.05 7.62
N ASP A 23 -12.08 -7.85 6.50
CA ASP A 23 -12.40 -6.52 5.99
C ASP A 23 -13.51 -5.81 6.79
N TYR A 24 -14.23 -6.54 7.65
CA TYR A 24 -15.32 -5.99 8.48
C TYR A 24 -14.90 -5.57 9.89
N ASP A 25 -13.64 -5.76 10.25
CA ASP A 25 -13.15 -5.38 11.56
C ASP A 25 -13.16 -3.85 11.74
N LEU A 26 -13.94 -3.38 12.71
CA LEU A 26 -14.06 -1.96 13.05
C LEU A 26 -12.76 -1.37 13.61
N TYR A 27 -11.91 -2.21 14.20
CA TYR A 27 -10.63 -1.83 14.80
C TYR A 27 -9.51 -2.61 14.14
N TYR A 28 -9.10 -2.13 12.96
CA TYR A 28 -7.98 -2.72 12.25
C TYR A 28 -6.69 -2.00 12.59
N TYR A 29 -5.73 -2.75 13.11
CA TYR A 29 -4.39 -2.25 13.36
C TYR A 29 -3.46 -2.68 12.23
N GLU A 30 -2.98 -1.72 11.48
CA GLU A 30 -1.97 -1.96 10.45
C GLU A 30 -0.59 -1.55 10.97
N PRO A 31 0.37 -2.47 11.07
CA PRO A 31 1.73 -2.15 11.50
C PRO A 31 2.44 -1.25 10.49
N LYS A 32 3.45 -0.53 10.95
CA LYS A 32 4.33 0.23 10.06
C LYS A 32 5.01 -0.71 9.06
N VAL A 33 5.30 -0.17 7.86
CA VAL A 33 6.00 -0.89 6.78
C VAL A 33 7.25 -1.59 7.29
N SER A 34 7.36 -2.88 7.04
CA SER A 34 8.55 -3.67 7.35
C SER A 34 9.74 -3.29 6.46
N GLY A 35 10.96 -3.62 6.89
CA GLY A 35 12.16 -3.45 6.06
C GLY A 35 12.06 -4.22 4.75
N TYR A 36 11.53 -5.44 4.79
CA TYR A 36 11.30 -6.26 3.60
C TYR A 36 10.34 -5.59 2.61
N GLU A 37 9.16 -5.17 3.06
CA GLU A 37 8.17 -4.53 2.18
C GLU A 37 8.70 -3.22 1.60
N ARG A 38 9.49 -2.47 2.38
CA ARG A 38 10.13 -1.22 1.94
C ARG A 38 11.02 -1.44 0.73
N ASP A 39 11.90 -2.44 0.79
CA ASP A 39 12.99 -2.66 -0.14
C ASP A 39 12.73 -3.79 -1.15
N ALA A 40 11.55 -4.42 -1.10
CA ALA A 40 11.16 -5.49 -2.00
C ALA A 40 11.22 -5.06 -3.48
N GLY A 41 11.95 -5.82 -4.29
CA GLY A 41 12.17 -5.53 -5.72
C GLY A 41 13.29 -4.54 -6.02
N LEU A 42 14.02 -4.06 -5.00
CA LEU A 42 15.07 -3.05 -5.16
C LEU A 42 16.49 -3.63 -5.03
N ASP A 43 16.68 -4.93 -5.26
CA ASP A 43 17.98 -5.61 -5.08
C ASP A 43 19.10 -4.98 -5.90
N SER A 44 18.78 -4.46 -7.08
CA SER A 44 19.72 -3.79 -7.97
C SER A 44 20.04 -2.34 -7.61
N MET A 45 19.33 -1.76 -6.63
CA MET A 45 19.53 -0.37 -6.22
C MET A 45 20.59 -0.26 -5.14
N LYS A 46 21.28 0.88 -5.10
CA LYS A 46 22.26 1.20 -4.05
C LYS A 46 21.54 1.57 -2.75
N ASP A 47 22.20 1.24 -1.66
CA ASP A 47 21.75 1.69 -0.35
C ASP A 47 21.96 3.19 -0.15
N VAL A 48 20.97 3.83 0.43
CA VAL A 48 21.01 5.23 0.86
C VAL A 48 20.93 5.28 2.39
N MET A 49 21.80 6.04 3.02
CA MET A 49 21.76 6.20 4.48
C MET A 49 20.61 7.11 4.88
N MET A 50 19.62 6.55 5.53
CA MET A 50 18.44 7.28 5.99
C MET A 50 18.60 7.68 7.47
N ASN A 51 18.63 8.99 7.73
CA ASN A 51 18.58 9.51 9.08
C ASN A 51 17.16 9.35 9.64
N ARG A 52 17.02 8.74 10.80
CA ARG A 52 15.75 8.77 11.53
C ARG A 52 15.56 10.16 12.12
N MET A 53 14.48 10.85 11.74
CA MET A 53 14.11 12.08 12.42
C MET A 53 13.87 11.77 13.90
N ARG A 54 14.51 12.53 14.77
CA ARG A 54 14.21 12.58 16.19
C ARG A 54 12.79 13.16 16.32
N GLU A 55 11.80 12.30 16.53
CA GLU A 55 10.55 12.79 17.14
C GLU A 55 10.92 13.11 18.60
N ASP A 56 10.80 14.35 18.93
CA ASP A 56 10.97 14.88 20.29
C ASP A 56 9.77 14.45 21.16
N SER A 57 9.59 13.14 21.30
CA SER A 57 8.58 12.55 22.15
C SER A 57 9.24 12.20 23.48
N GLY A 58 8.86 12.99 24.47
CA GLY A 58 9.36 12.96 25.82
C GLY A 58 9.51 11.56 26.41
N GLU A 59 10.49 11.49 27.33
CA GLU A 59 10.80 10.43 28.28
C GLU A 59 10.60 9.01 27.76
N ALA A 60 11.66 8.52 27.13
CA ALA A 60 11.73 7.16 26.63
C ALA A 60 12.11 6.18 27.74
N THR A 61 11.32 5.18 27.86
CA THR A 61 11.68 3.84 28.30
C THR A 61 13.14 3.48 27.97
N GLY A 62 14.05 3.59 28.91
CA GLY A 62 15.35 2.94 29.19
C GLY A 62 16.20 2.28 28.10
N LEU A 63 15.95 2.47 26.81
CA LEU A 63 16.76 1.98 25.70
C LEU A 63 17.69 3.08 25.20
N ASN A 64 18.97 2.75 25.00
CA ASN A 64 19.99 3.64 24.46
C ASN A 64 19.46 4.41 23.25
N THR A 65 19.20 5.70 23.44
CA THR A 65 18.62 6.59 22.43
C THR A 65 19.51 6.73 21.20
N GLU A 66 20.83 6.60 21.35
CA GLU A 66 21.78 6.74 20.24
C GLU A 66 21.70 5.60 19.22
N GLU A 67 21.57 4.34 19.66
CA GLU A 67 21.44 3.20 18.76
C GLU A 67 20.09 3.17 18.05
N ARG A 68 19.03 3.64 18.70
CA ARG A 68 17.69 3.68 18.12
C ARG A 68 17.56 4.66 16.94
N PHE A 69 18.34 5.73 16.93
CA PHE A 69 18.32 6.78 15.90
C PHE A 69 19.50 6.72 14.94
N ALA A 70 20.37 5.71 15.05
CA ALA A 70 21.48 5.54 14.14
C ALA A 70 20.98 5.48 12.67
N PRO A 71 21.67 6.17 11.74
CA PRO A 71 21.39 6.05 10.32
C PRO A 71 21.46 4.58 9.89
N ARG A 72 20.53 4.14 9.06
CA ARG A 72 20.54 2.78 8.52
C ARG A 72 20.50 2.81 7.00
N PRO A 73 21.14 1.84 6.34
CA PRO A 73 21.02 1.69 4.90
C PRO A 73 19.60 1.25 4.53
N VAL A 74 19.02 1.89 3.55
CA VAL A 74 17.73 1.53 2.94
C VAL A 74 17.83 1.74 1.44
N LYS A 75 17.10 0.96 0.66
CA LYS A 75 17.01 1.15 -0.79
C LYS A 75 15.88 2.09 -1.16
N ASN A 76 14.73 1.94 -0.51
CA ASN A 76 13.63 2.88 -0.65
C ASN A 76 13.72 3.95 0.45
N HIS A 77 14.19 5.11 0.06
CA HIS A 77 14.37 6.26 0.97
C HIS A 77 13.17 7.22 0.99
N HIS A 78 12.03 6.82 0.41
CA HIS A 78 10.83 7.66 0.49
C HIS A 78 10.38 7.83 1.94
N PRO A 79 10.17 9.08 2.41
CA PRO A 79 9.99 9.36 3.85
C PRO A 79 8.65 8.87 4.41
N THR A 80 7.58 8.89 3.61
CA THR A 80 6.20 8.65 4.06
C THR A 80 5.60 7.38 3.46
N LEU A 81 6.35 6.29 3.47
CA LEU A 81 5.89 5.01 2.94
C LEU A 81 4.69 4.48 3.73
N LYS A 82 3.61 4.14 3.02
CA LYS A 82 2.42 3.52 3.59
C LYS A 82 2.43 2.00 3.39
N PRO A 83 1.88 1.21 4.33
CA PRO A 83 1.72 -0.23 4.14
C PRO A 83 0.88 -0.55 2.91
N ILE A 84 1.31 -1.54 2.13
CA ILE A 84 0.58 -2.00 0.94
C ILE A 84 -0.78 -2.57 1.34
N SER A 85 -0.84 -3.35 2.43
CA SER A 85 -2.05 -3.92 2.99
C SER A 85 -3.09 -2.87 3.39
N LEU A 86 -2.65 -1.76 4.00
CA LEU A 86 -3.53 -0.64 4.31
C LEU A 86 -4.15 -0.06 3.03
N ASN A 87 -3.32 0.18 2.01
CA ASN A 87 -3.78 0.73 0.74
C ASN A 87 -4.73 -0.23 0.03
N GLU A 88 -4.42 -1.53 0.01
CA GLU A 88 -5.30 -2.58 -0.53
C GLU A 88 -6.66 -2.56 0.16
N ARG A 89 -6.68 -2.57 1.51
CA ARG A 89 -7.91 -2.55 2.29
C ARG A 89 -8.76 -1.32 2.00
N VAL A 90 -8.15 -0.13 2.05
CA VAL A 90 -8.86 1.12 1.77
C VAL A 90 -9.44 1.13 0.36
N LEU A 91 -8.66 0.70 -0.64
CA LEU A 91 -9.11 0.71 -2.02
C LEU A 91 -10.20 -0.33 -2.31
N LYS A 92 -10.21 -1.49 -1.64
CA LYS A 92 -11.31 -2.44 -1.70
C LYS A 92 -12.66 -1.81 -1.33
N LEU A 93 -12.70 -0.85 -0.40
CA LEU A 93 -13.92 -0.15 0.00
C LEU A 93 -14.53 0.71 -1.13
N PHE A 94 -13.71 1.14 -2.07
CA PHE A 94 -14.14 1.97 -3.20
C PHE A 94 -14.37 1.17 -4.49
N LYS A 95 -14.13 -0.14 -4.46
CA LYS A 95 -14.31 -0.98 -5.63
C LYS A 95 -15.78 -1.18 -5.95
N THR A 96 -16.15 -0.97 -7.22
CA THR A 96 -17.49 -1.22 -7.74
C THR A 96 -17.48 -2.37 -8.75
N PRO A 97 -18.63 -2.97 -9.08
CA PRO A 97 -18.71 -4.03 -10.11
C PRO A 97 -18.31 -3.58 -11.51
N ASN A 98 -18.38 -2.28 -11.77
CA ASN A 98 -18.04 -1.72 -13.08
C ASN A 98 -16.53 -1.47 -13.16
N PRO A 99 -15.93 -1.54 -14.37
CA PRO A 99 -14.54 -1.13 -14.57
C PRO A 99 -14.28 0.28 -14.04
N GLN A 100 -13.21 0.44 -13.31
CA GLN A 100 -12.84 1.71 -12.69
C GLN A 100 -11.40 2.04 -13.04
N LYS A 101 -11.16 3.35 -13.21
CA LYS A 101 -9.81 3.90 -13.36
C LYS A 101 -9.44 4.69 -12.11
N ILE A 102 -8.24 4.45 -11.57
CA ILE A 102 -7.70 5.19 -10.44
C ILE A 102 -6.64 6.18 -10.91
N CYS A 103 -6.65 7.36 -10.31
CA CYS A 103 -5.58 8.35 -10.44
C CYS A 103 -4.84 8.48 -9.12
N TYR A 104 -3.50 8.35 -9.19
CA TYR A 104 -2.58 8.57 -8.08
C TYR A 104 -1.74 9.83 -8.36
N PRO A 105 -2.20 11.02 -7.95
CA PRO A 105 -1.54 12.28 -8.30
C PRO A 105 -0.18 12.47 -7.60
N PHE A 106 0.09 11.72 -6.55
CA PHE A 106 1.32 11.75 -5.75
C PHE A 106 1.77 10.32 -5.46
N ALA A 107 2.30 9.64 -6.47
CA ALA A 107 2.56 8.19 -6.42
C ALA A 107 3.68 7.78 -5.46
N GLY A 108 4.61 8.70 -5.16
CA GLY A 108 5.76 8.41 -4.32
C GLY A 108 6.53 7.19 -4.81
N SER A 109 6.79 6.25 -3.92
CA SER A 109 7.44 4.97 -4.25
C SER A 109 6.47 3.84 -4.60
N GLY A 110 5.22 4.15 -4.98
CA GLY A 110 4.26 3.23 -5.60
C GLY A 110 3.47 2.33 -4.66
N SER A 111 3.47 2.57 -3.34
CA SER A 111 2.75 1.71 -2.39
C SER A 111 1.23 1.70 -2.62
N GLU A 112 0.65 2.87 -2.91
CA GLU A 112 -0.78 3.00 -3.21
C GLU A 112 -1.15 2.28 -4.51
N ILE A 113 -0.28 2.36 -5.53
CA ILE A 113 -0.48 1.67 -6.81
C ILE A 113 -0.47 0.15 -6.60
N ILE A 114 0.51 -0.37 -5.85
CA ILE A 114 0.60 -1.80 -5.53
C ILE A 114 -0.64 -2.25 -4.76
N GLY A 115 -1.08 -1.49 -3.77
CA GLY A 115 -2.32 -1.76 -3.03
C GLY A 115 -3.54 -1.77 -3.94
N GLY A 116 -3.62 -0.85 -4.91
CA GLY A 116 -4.69 -0.82 -5.91
C GLY A 116 -4.71 -2.05 -6.82
N ILE A 117 -3.55 -2.47 -7.30
CA ILE A 117 -3.43 -3.69 -8.12
C ILE A 117 -3.88 -4.91 -7.31
N LYS A 118 -3.45 -5.04 -6.05
CA LYS A 118 -3.90 -6.11 -5.14
C LYS A 118 -5.41 -6.06 -4.85
N ALA A 119 -5.99 -4.86 -4.80
CA ALA A 119 -7.44 -4.68 -4.69
C ALA A 119 -8.20 -4.95 -6.00
N GLY A 120 -7.49 -5.27 -7.09
CA GLY A 120 -8.07 -5.62 -8.39
C GLY A 120 -8.39 -4.41 -9.28
N PHE A 121 -7.64 -3.32 -9.15
CA PHE A 121 -7.71 -2.18 -10.08
C PHE A 121 -6.59 -2.30 -11.12
N ASP A 122 -6.98 -2.65 -12.35
CA ASP A 122 -6.03 -2.89 -13.44
C ASP A 122 -5.77 -1.63 -14.28
N ASP A 123 -6.71 -0.67 -14.30
CA ASP A 123 -6.59 0.58 -15.04
C ASP A 123 -6.29 1.75 -14.09
N TRP A 124 -5.11 2.32 -14.23
CA TRP A 124 -4.66 3.42 -13.39
C TRP A 124 -3.70 4.37 -14.11
N VAL A 125 -3.62 5.59 -13.58
CA VAL A 125 -2.65 6.60 -13.98
C VAL A 125 -2.01 7.17 -12.73
N ALA A 126 -0.72 7.47 -12.78
CA ALA A 126 0.03 7.97 -11.65
C ALA A 126 0.97 9.11 -12.05
N CYS A 127 1.16 10.05 -11.14
CA CYS A 127 2.11 11.15 -11.29
C CYS A 127 3.05 11.17 -10.09
N GLU A 128 4.33 11.37 -10.35
CA GLU A 128 5.37 11.62 -9.35
C GLU A 128 6.37 12.61 -9.93
N LEU A 129 6.76 13.59 -9.13
CA LEU A 129 7.66 14.65 -9.56
C LEU A 129 9.13 14.24 -9.46
N ASN A 130 9.48 13.44 -8.44
CA ASN A 130 10.86 13.04 -8.21
C ASN A 130 11.22 11.80 -9.06
N PRO A 131 12.17 11.93 -10.03
CA PRO A 131 12.53 10.82 -10.90
C PRO A 131 13.11 9.60 -10.16
N GLU A 132 13.78 9.79 -9.02
CA GLU A 132 14.28 8.69 -8.21
C GLU A 132 13.14 7.87 -7.61
N TYR A 133 12.07 8.53 -7.15
CA TYR A 133 10.89 7.82 -6.65
C TYR A 133 10.13 7.12 -7.77
N VAL A 134 10.10 7.69 -8.97
CA VAL A 134 9.54 7.02 -10.15
C VAL A 134 10.28 5.70 -10.43
N GLU A 135 11.63 5.71 -10.41
CA GLU A 135 12.42 4.50 -10.60
C GLU A 135 12.15 3.45 -9.52
N ILE A 136 12.11 3.86 -8.26
CA ILE A 136 11.77 3.00 -7.14
C ILE A 136 10.36 2.40 -7.33
N ALA A 137 9.38 3.23 -7.68
CA ALA A 137 8.00 2.80 -7.88
C ALA A 137 7.90 1.74 -9.00
N HIS A 138 8.55 1.97 -10.14
CA HIS A 138 8.55 1.01 -11.25
C HIS A 138 9.07 -0.37 -10.84
N LYS A 139 10.23 -0.43 -10.20
CA LYS A 139 10.84 -1.69 -9.76
C LYS A 139 9.98 -2.42 -8.74
N ARG A 140 9.42 -1.68 -7.77
CA ARG A 140 8.52 -2.26 -6.76
C ARG A 140 7.24 -2.79 -7.37
N ILE A 141 6.60 -2.03 -8.26
CA ILE A 141 5.36 -2.46 -8.94
C ILE A 141 5.62 -3.73 -9.76
N GLU A 142 6.71 -3.79 -10.50
CA GLU A 142 7.09 -4.97 -11.28
C GLU A 142 7.29 -6.20 -10.39
N TYR A 143 8.05 -6.06 -9.31
CA TYR A 143 8.27 -7.13 -8.33
C TYR A 143 6.95 -7.67 -7.77
N TRP A 144 6.07 -6.79 -7.29
CA TRP A 144 4.81 -7.21 -6.69
C TRP A 144 3.84 -7.81 -7.71
N LYS A 145 3.81 -7.31 -8.95
CA LYS A 145 3.03 -7.95 -10.02
C LYS A 145 3.49 -9.38 -10.29
N ASN A 146 4.80 -9.59 -10.39
CA ASN A 146 5.36 -10.92 -10.61
C ASN A 146 5.08 -11.87 -9.43
N ALA A 147 5.19 -11.37 -8.20
CA ALA A 147 4.88 -12.17 -7.01
C ALA A 147 3.40 -12.59 -6.96
N MET A 148 2.48 -11.73 -7.35
CA MET A 148 1.05 -12.05 -7.41
C MET A 148 0.73 -13.06 -8.53
N SER A 149 1.32 -12.91 -9.72
CA SER A 149 1.10 -13.85 -10.82
C SER A 149 1.59 -15.26 -10.50
N THR A 150 2.70 -15.39 -9.78
CA THR A 150 3.24 -16.68 -9.34
C THR A 150 2.32 -17.38 -8.33
N GLN A 151 1.68 -16.63 -7.44
CA GLN A 151 0.72 -17.20 -6.49
C GLN A 151 -0.51 -17.78 -7.18
N THR A 152 -1.05 -17.09 -8.17
CA THR A 152 -2.23 -17.56 -8.93
C THR A 152 -1.94 -18.90 -9.62
N THR A 153 -0.77 -19.06 -10.20
CA THR A 153 -0.39 -20.29 -10.91
C THR A 153 -0.29 -21.52 -9.99
N ILE A 154 0.05 -21.35 -8.71
CA ILE A 154 0.14 -22.47 -7.76
C ILE A 154 -1.25 -22.99 -7.35
N PHE A 155 -2.23 -22.10 -7.22
CA PHE A 155 -3.60 -22.48 -6.86
C PHE A 155 -4.41 -23.09 -8.00
N ASP A 156 -4.04 -22.84 -9.26
CA ASP A 156 -4.69 -23.41 -10.44
C ASP A 156 -4.34 -24.92 -10.65
N PHE A 157 -3.40 -25.45 -9.89
CA PHE A 157 -2.96 -26.85 -9.97
C PHE A 157 -3.41 -27.73 -8.78
N LEU A 158 -4.23 -27.22 -7.86
CA LEU A 158 -4.82 -27.96 -6.75
C LEU A 158 -6.34 -28.15 -6.92
#